data_13994bd54fcfb8b78c88ba25bce4873d
#
_entry.id   13994bd54fcfb8b78c88ba25bce4873d
#
_cell.length_a   1.000
_cell.length_b   1.000
_cell.length_c   1.000
_cell.angle_alpha   90.00
_cell.angle_beta   90.00
_cell.angle_gamma   90.00
#
_symmetry.space_group_name_H-M   'P 1'
#
loop_
_entity.id
_entity.type
_entity.pdbx_description
1 polymer ?
#
loop_
_entity_poly.entity_id
_entity_poly.type
_entity_poly.pdbx_seq_one_letter_code
_entity_poly.pdbx_strand_id
1 'polypeptide(L)'
;MDNPKYIQVMRQVASDFDGISHELFQVASDLERMDQYNPQQKLFSLVRSAEVSSVTLRNLTARTVRDDTAPFYCEVADLLGIKVEETHDWLKISVPAILPQRNQRDNQAFLTRPLRYAIMDYLKENPMERFGSCAICIVHNYDAALGKRRIRDYDNIETK
;
A
#
# COMPACT_ATOMS: atom_id res chain seq x y z
N MET A 1 -21.24 -18.09 6.46
CA MET A 1 -19.83 -17.90 6.84
C MET A 1 -19.76 -17.35 8.25
N ASP A 2 -19.80 -18.22 9.23
CA ASP A 2 -19.66 -17.80 10.64
C ASP A 2 -18.29 -18.27 11.14
N ASN A 3 -17.26 -17.52 10.72
CA ASN A 3 -15.97 -17.75 11.30
C ASN A 3 -15.74 -16.69 12.40
N PRO A 4 -15.85 -17.07 13.68
CA PRO A 4 -15.73 -16.14 14.80
C PRO A 4 -14.43 -15.33 14.77
N LYS A 5 -13.37 -15.86 14.16
CA LYS A 5 -12.11 -15.12 13.96
C LYS A 5 -12.27 -13.91 13.03
N TYR A 6 -13.06 -14.04 11.95
CA TYR A 6 -13.30 -12.89 11.04
C TYR A 6 -14.06 -11.77 11.71
N ILE A 7 -15.11 -12.14 12.47
CA ILE A 7 -15.92 -11.17 13.23
C ILE A 7 -15.04 -10.43 14.25
N GLN A 8 -14.17 -11.15 14.93
CA GLN A 8 -13.25 -10.55 15.91
C GLN A 8 -12.28 -9.57 15.23
N VAL A 9 -11.69 -9.93 14.08
CA VAL A 9 -10.78 -9.03 13.35
C VAL A 9 -11.54 -7.81 12.81
N MET A 10 -12.75 -7.96 12.27
CA MET A 10 -13.57 -6.82 11.85
C MET A 10 -13.88 -5.86 13.00
N ARG A 11 -14.24 -6.39 14.16
CA ARG A 11 -14.47 -5.57 15.37
C ARG A 11 -13.19 -4.85 15.82
N GLN A 12 -12.05 -5.51 15.75
CA GLN A 12 -10.77 -4.89 16.08
C GLN A 12 -10.45 -3.74 15.12
N VAL A 13 -10.59 -3.95 13.81
CA VAL A 13 -10.36 -2.90 12.80
C VAL A 13 -11.32 -1.71 13.00
N ALA A 14 -12.59 -1.98 13.30
CA ALA A 14 -13.56 -0.93 13.61
C ALA A 14 -13.13 -0.13 14.84
N SER A 15 -12.72 -0.80 15.90
CA SER A 15 -12.22 -0.15 17.13
C SER A 15 -10.95 0.66 16.88
N ASP A 16 -10.04 0.17 16.03
CA ASP A 16 -8.82 0.90 15.67
C ASP A 16 -9.13 2.21 14.93
N PHE A 17 -10.05 2.18 13.96
CA PHE A 17 -10.48 3.38 13.24
C PHE A 17 -11.23 4.37 14.14
N ASP A 18 -12.04 3.90 15.08
CA ASP A 18 -12.69 4.74 16.06
C ASP A 18 -11.68 5.44 16.97
N GLY A 19 -10.68 4.70 17.46
CA GLY A 19 -9.56 5.27 18.21
C GLY A 19 -8.78 6.32 17.43
N ILE A 20 -8.45 6.05 16.15
CA ILE A 20 -7.77 7.00 15.27
C ILE A 20 -8.59 8.27 15.09
N SER A 21 -9.90 8.13 14.87
CA SER A 21 -10.82 9.27 14.72
C SER A 21 -10.84 10.13 15.99
N HIS A 22 -10.98 9.50 17.16
CA HIS A 22 -10.96 10.19 18.45
C HIS A 22 -9.66 10.96 18.67
N GLU A 23 -8.52 10.34 18.41
CA GLU A 23 -7.21 10.98 18.57
C GLU A 23 -6.98 12.13 17.58
N LEU A 24 -7.52 12.05 16.35
CA LEU A 24 -7.48 13.16 15.39
C LEU A 24 -8.28 14.36 15.88
N PHE A 25 -9.47 14.15 16.45
CA PHE A 25 -10.26 15.22 17.07
C PHE A 25 -9.53 15.85 18.25
N GLN A 26 -8.83 15.05 19.06
CA GLN A 26 -8.02 15.57 20.15
C GLN A 26 -6.86 16.44 19.64
N VAL A 27 -6.16 16.00 18.61
CA VAL A 27 -5.06 16.79 17.98
C VAL A 27 -5.61 18.11 17.42
N ALA A 28 -6.76 18.10 16.76
CA ALA A 28 -7.41 19.32 16.26
C ALA A 28 -7.74 20.28 17.41
N SER A 29 -8.33 19.78 18.49
CA SER A 29 -8.67 20.58 19.67
C SER A 29 -7.43 21.15 20.38
N ASP A 30 -6.35 20.39 20.44
CA ASP A 30 -5.09 20.85 21.04
C ASP A 30 -4.42 21.95 20.19
N LEU A 31 -4.50 21.85 18.85
CA LEU A 31 -4.05 22.89 17.93
C LEU A 31 -4.83 24.21 18.07
N GLU A 32 -6.14 24.14 18.35
CA GLU A 32 -6.97 25.32 18.58
C GLU A 32 -6.66 26.03 19.92
N ARG A 33 -6.16 25.28 20.91
CA ARG A 33 -5.95 25.79 22.28
C ARG A 33 -4.52 26.20 22.60
N MET A 34 -3.53 25.70 21.86
CA MET A 34 -2.11 25.82 22.20
C MET A 34 -1.29 26.37 21.03
N ASP A 35 -0.86 27.63 21.12
CA ASP A 35 -0.05 28.30 20.07
C ASP A 35 1.30 27.62 19.75
N GLN A 36 1.81 26.75 20.63
CA GLN A 36 3.12 26.07 20.47
C GLN A 36 3.00 24.54 20.41
N TYR A 37 1.81 24.00 20.18
CA TYR A 37 1.62 22.55 20.07
C TYR A 37 2.20 22.02 18.76
N ASN A 38 3.10 21.03 18.84
CA ASN A 38 3.64 20.34 17.67
C ASN A 38 3.00 18.94 17.50
N PRO A 39 2.03 18.77 16.62
CA PRO A 39 1.31 17.53 16.44
C PRO A 39 2.06 16.48 15.63
N GLN A 40 3.26 16.79 15.10
CA GLN A 40 3.92 15.99 14.07
C GLN A 40 4.12 14.52 14.48
N GLN A 41 4.59 14.25 15.69
CA GLN A 41 4.79 12.87 16.15
C GLN A 41 3.48 12.12 16.32
N LYS A 42 2.45 12.80 16.83
CA LYS A 42 1.13 12.22 17.03
C LYS A 42 0.47 11.88 15.68
N LEU A 43 0.48 12.82 14.73
CA LEU A 43 -0.02 12.59 13.38
C LEU A 43 0.73 11.45 12.67
N PHE A 44 2.04 11.37 12.84
CA PHE A 44 2.82 10.27 12.26
C PHE A 44 2.40 8.90 12.83
N SER A 45 2.15 8.83 14.13
CA SER A 45 1.64 7.62 14.80
C SER A 45 0.26 7.24 14.28
N LEU A 46 -0.64 8.22 14.11
CA LEU A 46 -2.00 8.00 13.60
C LEU A 46 -2.02 7.51 12.16
N VAL A 47 -1.20 8.12 11.29
CA VAL A 47 -1.06 7.66 9.90
C VAL A 47 -0.60 6.21 9.87
N ARG A 48 0.41 5.85 10.67
CA ARG A 48 0.89 4.47 10.75
C ARG A 48 -0.21 3.50 11.20
N SER A 49 -0.97 3.86 12.22
CA SER A 49 -2.08 3.05 12.71
C SER A 49 -3.17 2.88 11.64
N ALA A 50 -3.54 3.95 10.94
CA ALA A 50 -4.52 3.92 9.86
C ALA A 50 -4.06 3.00 8.71
N GLU A 51 -2.79 3.05 8.31
CA GLU A 51 -2.23 2.17 7.29
C GLU A 51 -2.30 0.70 7.71
N VAL A 52 -1.93 0.37 8.94
CA VAL A 52 -1.99 -1.02 9.45
C VAL A 52 -3.44 -1.53 9.44
N SER A 53 -4.39 -0.75 9.95
CA SER A 53 -5.80 -1.13 9.98
C SER A 53 -6.39 -1.25 8.58
N SER A 54 -6.01 -0.36 7.65
CA SER A 54 -6.41 -0.44 6.25
C SER A 54 -5.88 -1.71 5.57
N VAL A 55 -4.61 -2.06 5.77
CA VAL A 55 -4.02 -3.31 5.24
C VAL A 55 -4.75 -4.53 5.81
N THR A 56 -5.07 -4.52 7.11
CA THR A 56 -5.80 -5.61 7.76
C THR A 56 -7.19 -5.78 7.16
N LEU A 57 -7.92 -4.68 6.95
CA LEU A 57 -9.24 -4.68 6.33
C LEU A 57 -9.19 -5.22 4.89
N ARG A 58 -8.22 -4.80 4.09
CA ARG A 58 -8.03 -5.28 2.72
C ARG A 58 -7.72 -6.78 2.67
N ASN A 59 -6.89 -7.27 3.58
CA ASN A 59 -6.60 -8.71 3.70
C ASN A 59 -7.86 -9.51 4.06
N LEU A 60 -8.73 -8.97 4.91
CA LEU A 60 -10.03 -9.56 5.21
C LEU A 60 -10.91 -9.63 3.97
N THR A 61 -11.04 -8.52 3.24
CA THR A 61 -11.84 -8.45 2.01
C THR A 61 -11.34 -9.47 0.99
N ALA A 62 -10.03 -9.54 0.75
CA ALA A 62 -9.44 -10.50 -0.17
C ALA A 62 -9.73 -11.97 0.20
N ARG A 63 -9.86 -12.27 1.49
CA ARG A 63 -10.20 -13.62 1.97
C ARG A 63 -11.69 -13.94 1.90
N THR A 64 -12.56 -12.94 1.81
CA THR A 64 -14.03 -13.10 1.72
C THR A 64 -14.51 -13.23 0.28
N VAL A 65 -13.74 -12.77 -0.69
CA VAL A 65 -14.02 -12.95 -2.13
C VAL A 65 -13.72 -14.40 -2.50
N ARG A 66 -14.76 -15.20 -2.83
CA ARG A 66 -14.64 -16.64 -2.99
C ARG A 66 -14.24 -17.09 -4.39
N ASP A 67 -14.77 -16.45 -5.43
CA ASP A 67 -14.77 -17.04 -6.77
C ASP A 67 -13.76 -16.37 -7.73
N ASP A 68 -13.62 -15.06 -7.70
CA ASP A 68 -12.62 -14.34 -8.48
C ASP A 68 -12.09 -13.13 -7.71
N THR A 69 -10.81 -13.19 -7.36
CA THR A 69 -10.12 -12.10 -6.66
C THR A 69 -9.53 -11.07 -7.62
N ALA A 70 -9.53 -11.33 -8.94
CA ALA A 70 -8.92 -10.46 -9.93
C ALA A 70 -9.56 -9.07 -9.97
N PRO A 71 -10.90 -8.89 -10.06
CA PRO A 71 -11.49 -7.55 -10.08
C PRO A 71 -11.13 -6.74 -8.84
N PHE A 72 -11.16 -7.37 -7.66
CA PHE A 72 -10.78 -6.71 -6.41
C PHE A 72 -9.33 -6.19 -6.43
N TYR A 73 -8.38 -6.99 -6.94
CA TYR A 73 -6.99 -6.56 -6.98
C TYR A 73 -6.72 -5.55 -8.10
N CYS A 74 -7.46 -5.57 -9.20
CA CYS A 74 -7.41 -4.51 -10.21
C CYS A 74 -7.89 -3.17 -9.63
N GLU A 75 -9.03 -3.15 -8.94
CA GLU A 75 -9.52 -1.95 -8.25
C GLU A 75 -8.51 -1.44 -7.19
N VAL A 76 -7.89 -2.33 -6.44
CA VAL A 76 -6.84 -1.95 -5.49
C VAL A 76 -5.61 -1.39 -6.21
N ALA A 77 -5.23 -1.93 -7.37
CA ALA A 77 -4.13 -1.39 -8.16
C ALA A 77 -4.42 0.03 -8.65
N ASP A 78 -5.65 0.29 -9.11
CA ASP A 78 -6.11 1.61 -9.52
C ASP A 78 -6.10 2.60 -8.35
N LEU A 79 -6.62 2.20 -7.19
CA LEU A 79 -6.58 3.01 -5.97
C LEU A 79 -5.15 3.34 -5.50
N LEU A 80 -4.21 2.41 -5.72
CA LEU A 80 -2.78 2.64 -5.44
C LEU A 80 -2.10 3.46 -6.53
N GLY A 81 -2.79 3.77 -7.64
CA GLY A 81 -2.24 4.50 -8.77
C GLY A 81 -1.17 3.72 -9.53
N ILE A 82 -1.20 2.38 -9.49
CA ILE A 82 -0.28 1.54 -10.25
C ILE A 82 -0.62 1.68 -11.73
N LYS A 83 0.39 2.02 -12.53
CA LYS A 83 0.26 2.15 -13.99
C LYS A 83 1.24 1.24 -14.69
N VAL A 84 0.77 0.58 -15.74
CA VAL A 84 1.58 -0.26 -16.63
C VAL A 84 1.52 0.36 -18.02
N GLU A 85 2.66 0.66 -18.59
CA GLU A 85 2.79 1.33 -19.88
C GLU A 85 3.90 0.66 -20.70
N GLU A 86 3.65 0.47 -21.99
CA GLU A 86 4.70 0.05 -22.93
C GLU A 86 5.35 1.29 -23.55
N THR A 87 6.66 1.32 -23.58
CA THR A 87 7.44 2.39 -24.18
C THR A 87 8.62 1.78 -24.95
N HIS A 88 8.51 1.73 -26.26
CA HIS A 88 9.49 1.06 -27.13
C HIS A 88 9.74 -0.40 -26.69
N ASP A 89 10.95 -0.69 -26.21
CA ASP A 89 11.36 -2.02 -25.77
C ASP A 89 11.21 -2.24 -24.25
N TRP A 90 10.53 -1.32 -23.56
CA TRP A 90 10.38 -1.34 -22.11
C TRP A 90 8.92 -1.45 -21.68
N LEU A 91 8.67 -2.38 -20.77
CA LEU A 91 7.45 -2.35 -19.96
C LEU A 91 7.73 -1.52 -18.71
N LYS A 92 7.17 -0.32 -18.66
CA LYS A 92 7.30 0.60 -17.53
C LYS A 92 6.16 0.36 -16.55
N ILE A 93 6.51 0.12 -15.30
CA ILE A 93 5.55 -0.03 -14.21
C ILE A 93 5.80 1.09 -13.22
N SER A 94 4.81 1.96 -13.05
CA SER A 94 4.86 3.06 -12.10
C SER A 94 4.06 2.69 -10.84
N VAL A 95 4.72 2.74 -9.69
CA VAL A 95 4.12 2.47 -8.39
C VAL A 95 4.32 3.70 -7.51
N PRO A 96 3.28 4.55 -7.31
CA PRO A 96 3.39 5.77 -6.52
C PRO A 96 3.61 5.51 -5.02
N ALA A 97 3.24 4.31 -4.56
CA ALA A 97 3.44 3.91 -3.17
C ALA A 97 4.89 3.50 -2.90
N ILE A 98 5.37 3.81 -1.72
CA ILE A 98 6.67 3.31 -1.26
C ILE A 98 6.57 1.80 -1.07
N LEU A 99 7.48 1.05 -1.71
CA LEU A 99 7.54 -0.40 -1.56
C LEU A 99 7.75 -0.78 -0.09
N PRO A 100 7.03 -1.80 0.42
CA PRO A 100 7.18 -2.24 1.80
C PRO A 100 8.58 -2.82 2.04
N GLN A 101 9.07 -2.64 3.25
CA GLN A 101 10.34 -3.25 3.66
C GLN A 101 10.22 -4.78 3.71
N ARG A 102 11.32 -5.49 3.50
CA ARG A 102 11.39 -6.97 3.47
C ARG A 102 10.78 -7.64 4.71
N ASN A 103 10.88 -7.02 5.87
CA ASN A 103 10.32 -7.53 7.13
C ASN A 103 8.81 -7.29 7.29
N GLN A 104 8.20 -6.52 6.40
CA GLN A 104 6.76 -6.19 6.41
C GLN A 104 5.99 -7.16 5.50
N ARG A 105 5.96 -8.45 5.84
CA ARG A 105 5.38 -9.52 5.01
C ARG A 105 3.93 -9.27 4.57
N ASP A 106 3.11 -8.73 5.45
CA ASP A 106 1.70 -8.44 5.14
C ASP A 106 1.57 -7.33 4.09
N ASN A 107 2.43 -6.31 4.17
CA ASN A 107 2.47 -5.23 3.19
C ASN A 107 3.04 -5.69 1.84
N GLN A 108 3.97 -6.64 1.83
CA GLN A 108 4.48 -7.24 0.60
C GLN A 108 3.38 -8.00 -0.14
N ALA A 109 2.63 -8.84 0.56
CA ALA A 109 1.50 -9.57 -0.02
C ALA A 109 0.44 -8.61 -0.56
N PHE A 110 0.24 -7.49 0.10
CA PHE A 110 -0.70 -6.46 -0.29
C PHE A 110 -0.32 -5.74 -1.58
N LEU A 111 0.93 -5.34 -1.75
CA LEU A 111 1.40 -4.67 -2.97
C LEU A 111 1.67 -5.66 -4.11
N THR A 112 2.22 -6.85 -3.80
CA THR A 112 2.59 -7.84 -4.81
C THR A 112 1.39 -8.33 -5.61
N ARG A 113 0.25 -8.55 -4.97
CA ARG A 113 -0.96 -9.00 -5.67
C ARG A 113 -1.56 -7.94 -6.59
N PRO A 114 -1.87 -6.71 -6.13
CA PRO A 114 -2.33 -5.65 -7.01
C PRO A 114 -1.39 -5.42 -8.21
N LEU A 115 -0.09 -5.38 -7.96
CA LEU A 115 0.91 -5.23 -9.01
C LEU A 115 0.84 -6.36 -10.06
N ARG A 116 0.75 -7.62 -9.58
CA ARG A 116 0.60 -8.77 -10.47
C ARG A 116 -0.67 -8.68 -11.32
N TYR A 117 -1.79 -8.33 -10.70
CA TYR A 117 -3.07 -8.23 -11.41
C TYR A 117 -3.10 -7.04 -12.37
N ALA A 118 -2.52 -5.90 -12.02
CA ALA A 118 -2.36 -4.77 -12.94
C ALA A 118 -1.57 -5.15 -14.20
N ILE A 119 -0.45 -5.88 -14.02
CA ILE A 119 0.35 -6.37 -15.15
C ILE A 119 -0.45 -7.38 -15.98
N MET A 120 -1.12 -8.34 -15.33
CA MET A 120 -1.91 -9.36 -16.03
C MET A 120 -3.07 -8.74 -16.82
N ASP A 121 -3.73 -7.73 -16.27
CA ASP A 121 -4.84 -7.04 -16.92
C ASP A 121 -4.35 -6.25 -18.13
N TYR A 122 -3.27 -5.50 -17.98
CA TYR A 122 -2.61 -4.82 -19.09
C TYR A 122 -2.23 -5.79 -20.22
N LEU A 123 -1.64 -6.94 -19.90
CA LEU A 123 -1.19 -7.94 -20.89
C LEU A 123 -2.35 -8.68 -21.57
N LYS A 124 -3.56 -8.70 -21.00
CA LYS A 124 -4.75 -9.23 -21.69
C LYS A 124 -5.18 -8.32 -22.83
N GLU A 125 -5.12 -7.01 -22.62
CA GLU A 125 -5.51 -6.01 -23.63
C GLU A 125 -4.37 -5.73 -24.62
N ASN A 126 -3.11 -5.88 -24.16
CA ASN A 126 -1.89 -5.61 -24.93
C ASN A 126 -1.00 -6.86 -24.95
N PRO A 127 -1.34 -7.88 -25.75
CA PRO A 127 -0.58 -9.12 -25.79
C PRO A 127 0.83 -8.85 -26.31
N MET A 128 1.83 -9.17 -25.49
CA MET A 128 3.25 -9.04 -25.79
C MET A 128 3.88 -10.40 -26.09
N GLU A 129 4.88 -10.43 -26.94
CA GLU A 129 5.72 -11.62 -27.12
C GLU A 129 6.49 -11.95 -25.82
N ARG A 130 6.73 -13.24 -25.60
CA ARG A 130 7.52 -13.67 -24.44
C ARG A 130 8.96 -13.23 -24.59
N PHE A 131 9.48 -12.57 -23.58
CA PHE A 131 10.89 -12.23 -23.53
C PHE A 131 11.76 -13.49 -23.41
N GLY A 132 12.71 -13.68 -24.32
CA GLY A 132 13.74 -14.71 -24.20
C GLY A 132 14.74 -14.38 -23.08
N SER A 133 15.02 -13.09 -22.89
CA SER A 133 15.79 -12.51 -21.78
C SER A 133 15.29 -11.10 -21.52
N CYS A 134 15.35 -10.64 -20.28
CA CYS A 134 15.00 -9.27 -19.92
C CYS A 134 15.98 -8.70 -18.89
N ALA A 135 16.13 -7.38 -18.91
CA ALA A 135 16.78 -6.64 -17.85
C ALA A 135 15.70 -5.95 -17.00
N ILE A 136 15.86 -5.97 -15.68
CA ILE A 136 15.00 -5.25 -14.76
C ILE A 136 15.75 -4.03 -14.25
N CYS A 137 15.20 -2.84 -14.47
CA CYS A 137 15.73 -1.59 -13.95
C CYS A 137 14.73 -1.02 -12.92
N ILE A 138 15.17 -0.85 -11.67
CA ILE A 138 14.36 -0.29 -10.61
C ILE A 138 14.82 1.15 -10.39
N VAL A 139 13.88 2.12 -10.55
CA VAL A 139 14.16 3.55 -10.36
C VAL A 139 13.32 4.07 -9.20
N HIS A 140 13.98 4.55 -8.17
CA HIS A 140 13.33 5.17 -7.02
C HIS A 140 13.38 6.69 -7.15
N ASN A 141 12.22 7.31 -7.24
CA ASN A 141 12.08 8.76 -7.25
C ASN A 141 11.73 9.26 -5.84
N TYR A 142 12.56 10.13 -5.30
CA TYR A 142 12.35 10.76 -4.00
C TYR A 142 12.15 12.27 -4.18
N ASP A 143 11.28 12.83 -3.33
CA ASP A 143 11.18 14.28 -3.23
C ASP A 143 12.52 14.87 -2.76
N ALA A 144 13.06 15.85 -3.48
CA ALA A 144 14.31 16.53 -3.15
C ALA A 144 14.28 17.23 -1.77
N ALA A 145 13.09 17.56 -1.27
CA ALA A 145 12.89 18.13 0.06
C ALA A 145 13.06 17.09 1.19
N LEU A 146 13.06 15.78 0.87
CA LEU A 146 13.29 14.74 1.87
C LEU A 146 14.77 14.73 2.27
N GLY A 147 15.04 14.89 3.57
CA GLY A 147 16.39 14.73 4.11
C GLY A 147 16.94 13.32 3.87
N LYS A 148 18.27 13.20 3.69
CA LYS A 148 18.98 11.94 3.40
C LYS A 148 18.62 10.77 4.33
N ARG A 149 18.24 11.03 5.58
CA ARG A 149 17.83 10.00 6.56
C ARG A 149 16.47 9.36 6.26
N ARG A 150 15.68 9.91 5.35
CA ARG A 150 14.37 9.39 4.93
C ARG A 150 14.43 8.58 3.64
N ILE A 151 15.57 8.61 2.96
CA ILE A 151 15.80 7.79 1.78
C ILE A 151 16.05 6.36 2.27
N ARG A 152 15.21 5.43 1.82
CA ARG A 152 15.35 4.02 2.17
C ARG A 152 16.61 3.43 1.55
N ASP A 153 17.25 2.55 2.31
CA ASP A 153 18.37 1.76 1.81
C ASP A 153 17.87 0.77 0.76
N TYR A 154 18.47 0.80 -0.41
CA TYR A 154 18.07 -0.02 -1.56
C TYR A 154 18.22 -1.51 -1.28
N ASP A 155 19.21 -1.92 -0.53
CA ASP A 155 19.47 -3.32 -0.17
C ASP A 155 18.29 -3.98 0.57
N ASN A 156 17.46 -3.17 1.23
CA ASN A 156 16.27 -3.65 1.93
C ASN A 156 15.01 -3.73 1.06
N ILE A 157 15.03 -3.15 -0.13
CA ILE A 157 13.89 -3.09 -1.06
C ILE A 157 14.04 -4.15 -2.16
N GLU A 158 15.24 -4.33 -2.67
CA GLU A 158 15.53 -5.09 -3.90
C GLU A 158 15.88 -6.57 -3.66
N THR A 159 16.03 -7.03 -2.44
CA THR A 159 16.37 -8.43 -2.21
C THR A 159 15.15 -9.35 -2.35
N LYS A 160 15.27 -10.18 -3.35
CA LYS A 160 14.56 -11.35 -3.92
C LYS A 160 13.38 -11.92 -3.14
#